data_428e377476dafda9b9948ea0262b2469
#
_entry.id   428e377476dafda9b9948ea0262b2469
#
_cell.length_a   1.000
_cell.length_b   1.000
_cell.length_c   1.000
_cell.angle_alpha   90.00
_cell.angle_beta   90.00
_cell.angle_gamma   90.00
#
_symmetry.space_group_name_H-M   'P 1'
#
loop_
_entity.id
_entity.type
_entity.pdbx_description
1 polymer ?
#
loop_
_entity_poly.entity_id
_entity_poly.type
_entity_poly.pdbx_seq_one_letter_code
_entity_poly.pdbx_strand_id
1 'polypeptide(L)'
;GGSEEPDRPWSADDYADFVLRFAGAVGLTAPVLIGHSNGGRIIIKLMNRPQLPLAVPKIVLMDAAGIPAKHGAGYYIKVYTYKAAKRLFPALAEKMRGKAGSADYNSASPLMRQTMVRLLNEDLTPLLAGIRVPALLIWGENDTATPLSDGQAMEKRIPDAGLVVLKGAGHFAFAERWGQCSRVLDSFI
;
A
#
# COMPACT_ATOMS: atom_id res chain seq x y z
N GLY A 1 -15.90 -1.93 -0.66
CA GLY A 1 -16.58 -1.60 0.55
C GLY A 1 -17.83 -0.76 0.33
N GLY A 2 -18.38 -0.24 1.40
CA GLY A 2 -19.62 0.56 1.37
C GLY A 2 -19.41 2.07 1.18
N SER A 3 -18.15 2.53 1.01
CA SER A 3 -17.88 3.95 0.78
C SER A 3 -18.21 4.34 -0.67
N GLU A 4 -18.60 5.59 -0.86
CA GLU A 4 -18.78 6.17 -2.18
C GLU A 4 -17.46 6.20 -2.96
N GLU A 5 -17.53 6.05 -4.27
CA GLU A 5 -16.37 6.20 -5.13
C GLU A 5 -15.97 7.67 -5.23
N PRO A 6 -14.67 7.98 -5.36
CA PRO A 6 -14.24 9.35 -5.61
C PRO A 6 -14.73 9.84 -6.98
N ASP A 7 -14.79 11.16 -7.15
CA ASP A 7 -15.21 11.83 -8.39
C ASP A 7 -14.19 11.71 -9.55
N ARG A 8 -12.96 11.38 -9.23
CA ARG A 8 -11.83 11.19 -10.15
C ARG A 8 -10.87 10.10 -9.66
N PRO A 9 -9.98 9.57 -10.51
CA PRO A 9 -8.96 8.64 -10.06
C PRO A 9 -8.02 9.28 -9.03
N TRP A 10 -7.98 8.72 -7.80
CA TRP A 10 -7.14 9.22 -6.72
C TRP A 10 -5.70 8.71 -6.79
N SER A 11 -4.77 9.56 -6.40
CA SER A 11 -3.38 9.24 -6.08
C SER A 11 -3.23 8.89 -4.59
N ALA A 12 -2.02 8.45 -4.18
CA ALA A 12 -1.74 8.26 -2.76
C ALA A 12 -1.78 9.58 -1.98
N ASP A 13 -1.48 10.71 -2.61
CA ASP A 13 -1.63 12.05 -2.01
C ASP A 13 -3.08 12.41 -1.75
N ASP A 14 -4.00 12.10 -2.69
CA ASP A 14 -5.45 12.34 -2.50
C ASP A 14 -5.98 11.54 -1.29
N TYR A 15 -5.55 10.28 -1.13
CA TYR A 15 -5.89 9.49 0.06
C TYR A 15 -5.29 10.07 1.34
N ALA A 16 -4.05 10.54 1.29
CA ALA A 16 -3.41 11.19 2.43
C ALA A 16 -4.17 12.45 2.86
N ASP A 17 -4.59 13.29 1.90
CA ASP A 17 -5.41 14.47 2.17
C ASP A 17 -6.79 14.10 2.74
N PHE A 18 -7.39 13.01 2.27
CA PHE A 18 -8.64 12.50 2.82
C PHE A 18 -8.48 12.07 4.28
N VAL A 19 -7.39 11.33 4.61
CA VAL A 19 -7.09 10.93 5.99
C VAL A 19 -6.89 12.14 6.90
N LEU A 20 -6.20 13.18 6.43
CA LEU A 20 -6.01 14.42 7.20
C LEU A 20 -7.33 15.14 7.46
N ARG A 21 -8.20 15.23 6.46
CA ARG A 21 -9.54 15.81 6.65
C ARG A 21 -10.37 15.02 7.66
N PHE A 22 -10.32 13.69 7.57
CA PHE A 22 -10.99 12.82 8.54
C PHE A 22 -10.44 13.04 9.95
N ALA A 23 -9.11 13.01 10.11
CA ALA A 23 -8.47 13.23 11.41
C ALA A 23 -8.86 14.57 12.03
N GLY A 24 -8.88 15.64 11.24
CA GLY A 24 -9.35 16.96 11.68
C GLY A 24 -10.82 16.97 12.06
N ALA A 25 -11.69 16.31 11.29
CA ALA A 25 -13.14 16.26 11.56
C ALA A 25 -13.48 15.52 12.87
N VAL A 26 -12.67 14.50 13.25
CA VAL A 26 -12.87 13.76 14.52
C VAL A 26 -11.94 14.22 15.65
N GLY A 27 -11.20 15.31 15.46
CA GLY A 27 -10.36 15.92 16.49
C GLY A 27 -9.11 15.13 16.88
N LEU A 28 -8.56 14.29 16.00
CA LEU A 28 -7.30 13.59 16.26
C LEU A 28 -6.12 14.56 16.20
N THR A 29 -5.27 14.52 17.23
CA THR A 29 -4.10 15.41 17.33
C THR A 29 -2.77 14.64 17.32
N ALA A 30 -2.71 13.48 18.00
CA ALA A 30 -1.50 12.68 18.15
C ALA A 30 -1.77 11.17 17.98
N PRO A 31 -2.29 10.74 16.81
CA PRO A 31 -2.61 9.33 16.58
C PRO A 31 -1.34 8.49 16.33
N VAL A 32 -1.32 7.24 16.77
CA VAL A 32 -0.47 6.20 16.18
C VAL A 32 -1.12 5.76 14.86
N LEU A 33 -0.37 5.78 13.78
CA LEU A 33 -0.89 5.37 12.47
C LEU A 33 -0.54 3.91 12.19
N ILE A 34 -1.56 3.11 11.94
CA ILE A 34 -1.41 1.69 11.58
C ILE A 34 -1.97 1.50 10.18
N GLY A 35 -1.17 0.98 9.26
CA GLY A 35 -1.58 0.77 7.87
C GLY A 35 -1.18 -0.58 7.32
N HIS A 36 -2.17 -1.29 6.77
CA HIS A 36 -1.98 -2.53 6.04
C HIS A 36 -1.99 -2.28 4.52
N SER A 37 -1.09 -2.93 3.79
CA SER A 37 -1.06 -2.91 2.33
C SER A 37 -1.09 -1.46 1.78
N ASN A 38 -2.14 -1.06 1.07
CA ASN A 38 -2.30 0.32 0.57
C ASN A 38 -2.34 1.38 1.68
N GLY A 39 -2.79 1.03 2.90
CA GLY A 39 -2.73 1.91 4.07
C GLY A 39 -1.30 2.31 4.43
N GLY A 40 -0.34 1.40 4.27
CA GLY A 40 1.09 1.69 4.44
C GLY A 40 1.59 2.75 3.45
N ARG A 41 1.17 2.67 2.17
CA ARG A 41 1.45 3.68 1.14
C ARG A 41 0.98 5.07 1.56
N ILE A 42 -0.25 5.14 2.10
CA ILE A 42 -0.84 6.39 2.57
C ILE A 42 -0.04 6.97 3.74
N ILE A 43 0.35 6.13 4.71
CA ILE A 43 1.19 6.56 5.85
C ILE A 43 2.55 7.09 5.37
N ILE A 44 3.22 6.41 4.44
CA ILE A 44 4.50 6.88 3.87
C ILE A 44 4.34 8.29 3.28
N LYS A 45 3.26 8.55 2.55
CA LYS A 45 2.96 9.89 2.01
C LYS A 45 2.71 10.91 3.12
N LEU A 46 1.89 10.57 4.11
CA LEU A 46 1.60 11.44 5.25
C LEU A 46 2.86 11.86 5.98
N MET A 47 3.76 10.91 6.29
CA MET A 47 4.97 11.18 7.04
C MET A 47 6.00 12.04 6.28
N ASN A 48 5.81 12.24 4.99
CA ASN A 48 6.66 13.12 4.15
C ASN A 48 5.98 14.45 3.79
N ARG A 49 4.84 14.79 4.41
CA ARG A 49 4.23 16.10 4.22
C ARG A 49 5.08 17.19 4.87
N PRO A 50 5.37 18.30 4.17
CA PRO A 50 6.17 19.40 4.74
C PRO A 50 5.56 20.00 6.00
N GLN A 51 4.23 20.02 6.08
CA GLN A 51 3.45 20.46 7.24
C GLN A 51 2.40 19.39 7.53
N LEU A 52 2.71 18.48 8.46
CA LEU A 52 1.76 17.49 8.95
C LEU A 52 1.03 18.07 10.17
N PRO A 53 -0.30 18.26 10.11
CA PRO A 53 -1.07 18.85 11.23
C PRO A 53 -1.32 17.84 12.36
N LEU A 54 -0.69 16.68 12.34
CA LEU A 54 -0.77 15.61 13.34
C LEU A 54 0.59 15.40 13.99
N ALA A 55 0.61 15.34 15.32
CA ALA A 55 1.81 14.95 16.07
C ALA A 55 1.93 13.43 16.17
N VAL A 56 2.20 12.75 15.04
CA VAL A 56 2.29 11.30 14.96
C VAL A 56 3.50 10.79 15.76
N PRO A 57 3.31 10.07 16.90
CA PRO A 57 4.42 9.61 17.72
C PRO A 57 5.10 8.35 17.16
N LYS A 58 4.35 7.47 16.52
CA LYS A 58 4.80 6.17 16.01
C LYS A 58 3.96 5.75 14.81
N ILE A 59 4.51 4.88 13.98
CA ILE A 59 3.77 4.24 12.89
C ILE A 59 3.93 2.72 12.90
N VAL A 60 2.94 2.02 12.38
CA VAL A 60 2.98 0.57 12.15
C VAL A 60 2.62 0.29 10.69
N LEU A 61 3.50 -0.40 9.99
CA LEU A 61 3.32 -0.80 8.59
C LEU A 61 3.19 -2.32 8.54
N MET A 62 2.01 -2.81 8.16
CA MET A 62 1.72 -4.26 8.07
C MET A 62 1.61 -4.66 6.61
N ASP A 63 2.46 -5.57 6.15
CA ASP A 63 2.45 -6.04 4.76
C ASP A 63 2.28 -4.87 3.78
N ALA A 64 3.03 -3.78 4.00
CA ALA A 64 2.75 -2.47 3.43
C ALA A 64 3.18 -2.37 1.96
N ALA A 65 2.36 -1.76 1.13
CA ALA A 65 2.72 -1.40 -0.23
C ALA A 65 3.49 -0.05 -0.26
N GLY A 66 4.29 0.15 -1.29
CA GLY A 66 5.05 1.40 -1.48
C GLY A 66 6.28 1.21 -2.35
N ILE A 67 6.77 -0.02 -2.44
CA ILE A 67 7.86 -0.41 -3.34
C ILE A 67 7.24 -1.06 -4.58
N PRO A 68 7.52 -0.57 -5.80
CA PRO A 68 6.99 -1.17 -7.01
C PRO A 68 7.51 -2.59 -7.23
N ALA A 69 6.62 -3.49 -7.64
CA ALA A 69 7.03 -4.83 -7.99
C ALA A 69 8.06 -4.82 -9.13
N LYS A 70 9.14 -5.55 -8.95
CA LYS A 70 10.13 -5.75 -10.01
C LYS A 70 9.60 -6.75 -11.03
N HIS A 71 9.26 -6.26 -12.20
CA HIS A 71 8.77 -7.10 -13.29
C HIS A 71 9.89 -7.45 -14.25
N GLY A 72 9.94 -8.71 -14.68
CA GLY A 72 10.84 -9.17 -15.76
C GLY A 72 10.37 -8.70 -17.14
N ALA A 73 11.23 -8.80 -18.15
CA ALA A 73 10.95 -8.38 -19.54
C ALA A 73 9.64 -8.97 -20.10
N GLY A 74 9.32 -10.23 -19.76
CA GLY A 74 8.07 -10.88 -20.20
C GLY A 74 6.80 -10.18 -19.71
N TYR A 75 6.82 -9.52 -18.57
CA TYR A 75 5.70 -8.73 -18.08
C TYR A 75 5.49 -7.50 -18.98
N TYR A 76 6.55 -6.77 -19.30
CA TYR A 76 6.46 -5.59 -20.17
C TYR A 76 5.97 -5.96 -21.56
N ILE A 77 6.42 -7.08 -22.12
CA ILE A 77 5.91 -7.59 -23.40
C ILE A 77 4.39 -7.81 -23.33
N LYS A 78 3.90 -8.48 -22.27
CA LYS A 78 2.44 -8.67 -22.07
C LYS A 78 1.69 -7.35 -21.93
N VAL A 79 2.24 -6.38 -21.21
CA VAL A 79 1.62 -5.06 -21.04
C VAL A 79 1.56 -4.31 -22.38
N TYR A 80 2.65 -4.31 -23.16
CA TYR A 80 2.67 -3.62 -24.45
C TYR A 80 1.76 -4.30 -25.49
N THR A 81 1.74 -5.62 -25.55
CA THR A 81 0.84 -6.37 -26.43
C THR A 81 -0.63 -6.12 -26.07
N TYR A 82 -0.95 -6.08 -24.76
CA TYR A 82 -2.29 -5.73 -24.31
C TYR A 82 -2.67 -4.28 -24.67
N LYS A 83 -1.76 -3.31 -24.48
CA LYS A 83 -2.01 -1.91 -24.88
C LYS A 83 -2.24 -1.77 -26.38
N ALA A 84 -1.47 -2.48 -27.21
CA ALA A 84 -1.67 -2.52 -28.65
C ALA A 84 -3.00 -3.17 -29.03
N ALA A 85 -3.33 -4.31 -28.43
CA ALA A 85 -4.61 -5.00 -28.65
C ALA A 85 -5.80 -4.13 -28.23
N LYS A 86 -5.70 -3.41 -27.12
CA LYS A 86 -6.75 -2.48 -26.65
C LYS A 86 -7.01 -1.35 -27.66
N ARG A 87 -5.96 -0.88 -28.34
CA ARG A 87 -6.09 0.19 -29.35
C ARG A 87 -6.67 -0.32 -30.67
N LEU A 88 -6.31 -1.54 -31.09
CA LEU A 88 -6.68 -2.08 -32.40
C LEU A 88 -7.93 -2.96 -32.34
N PHE A 89 -8.14 -3.68 -31.24
CA PHE A 89 -9.20 -4.67 -31.04
C PHE A 89 -9.80 -4.58 -29.64
N PRO A 90 -10.60 -3.52 -29.31
CA PRO A 90 -11.10 -3.29 -27.95
C PRO A 90 -11.86 -4.46 -27.34
N ALA A 91 -12.71 -5.14 -28.14
CA ALA A 91 -13.49 -6.28 -27.67
C ALA A 91 -12.63 -7.50 -27.31
N LEU A 92 -11.53 -7.74 -28.04
CA LEU A 92 -10.57 -8.80 -27.73
C LEU A 92 -9.77 -8.48 -26.48
N ALA A 93 -9.36 -7.23 -26.30
CA ALA A 93 -8.66 -6.76 -25.13
C ALA A 93 -9.50 -6.90 -23.85
N GLU A 94 -10.80 -6.64 -23.93
CA GLU A 94 -11.74 -6.82 -22.81
C GLU A 94 -11.81 -8.30 -22.38
N LYS A 95 -11.87 -9.23 -23.34
CA LYS A 95 -11.85 -10.69 -23.08
C LYS A 95 -10.52 -11.15 -22.47
N MET A 96 -9.41 -10.57 -22.91
CA MET A 96 -8.06 -10.87 -22.35
C MET A 96 -7.90 -10.34 -20.93
N ARG A 97 -8.50 -9.19 -20.61
CA ARG A 97 -8.45 -8.57 -19.28
C ARG A 97 -8.99 -9.48 -18.19
N GLY A 98 -10.14 -10.11 -18.42
CA GLY A 98 -10.80 -10.99 -17.44
C GLY A 98 -9.94 -12.17 -16.99
N LYS A 99 -8.88 -12.52 -17.74
CA LYS A 99 -7.95 -13.60 -17.44
C LYS A 99 -6.65 -13.14 -16.76
N ALA A 100 -6.38 -11.83 -16.72
CA ALA A 100 -5.06 -11.30 -16.35
C ALA A 100 -5.03 -10.41 -15.10
N GLY A 101 -6.19 -9.95 -14.60
CA GLY A 101 -6.28 -9.08 -13.42
C GLY A 101 -6.57 -9.86 -12.13
N SER A 102 -6.23 -9.25 -10.97
CA SER A 102 -6.71 -9.75 -9.67
C SER A 102 -8.24 -9.67 -9.60
N ALA A 103 -8.86 -10.44 -8.69
CA ALA A 103 -10.31 -10.41 -8.47
C ALA A 103 -10.79 -8.98 -8.18
N ASP A 104 -10.08 -8.26 -7.30
CA ASP A 104 -10.40 -6.88 -6.93
C ASP A 104 -10.32 -5.92 -8.14
N TYR A 105 -9.27 -6.05 -8.96
CA TYR A 105 -9.14 -5.24 -10.17
C TYR A 105 -10.25 -5.51 -11.18
N ASN A 106 -10.67 -6.77 -11.33
CA ASN A 106 -11.69 -7.14 -12.29
C ASN A 106 -13.10 -6.71 -11.84
N SER A 107 -13.39 -6.73 -10.53
CA SER A 107 -14.66 -6.29 -9.96
C SER A 107 -14.79 -4.77 -9.82
N ALA A 108 -13.66 -4.04 -9.83
CA ALA A 108 -13.64 -2.59 -9.66
C ALA A 108 -14.26 -1.84 -10.85
N SER A 109 -14.84 -0.67 -10.60
CA SER A 109 -15.31 0.25 -11.63
C SER A 109 -14.15 0.75 -12.51
N PRO A 110 -14.43 1.31 -13.69
CA PRO A 110 -13.39 1.91 -14.54
C PRO A 110 -12.58 3.00 -13.83
N LEU A 111 -13.21 3.78 -12.96
CA LEU A 111 -12.58 4.83 -12.17
C LEU A 111 -11.65 4.23 -11.12
N MET A 112 -12.13 3.26 -10.35
CA MET A 112 -11.32 2.59 -9.33
C MET A 112 -10.14 1.81 -9.92
N ARG A 113 -10.28 1.22 -11.11
CA ARG A 113 -9.14 0.62 -11.82
C ARG A 113 -8.05 1.64 -12.15
N GLN A 114 -8.42 2.85 -12.58
CA GLN A 114 -7.45 3.93 -12.82
C GLN A 114 -6.76 4.35 -11.53
N THR A 115 -7.50 4.46 -10.42
CA THR A 115 -6.95 4.68 -9.07
C THR A 115 -5.95 3.60 -8.71
N MET A 116 -6.31 2.32 -8.83
CA MET A 116 -5.42 1.19 -8.53
C MET A 116 -4.13 1.25 -9.38
N VAL A 117 -4.24 1.51 -10.68
CA VAL A 117 -3.07 1.63 -11.57
C VAL A 117 -2.17 2.80 -11.16
N ARG A 118 -2.71 3.93 -10.75
CA ARG A 118 -1.93 5.07 -10.22
C ARG A 118 -1.15 4.66 -8.98
N LEU A 119 -1.84 4.07 -8.01
CA LEU A 119 -1.25 3.65 -6.75
C LEU A 119 -0.14 2.60 -6.96
N LEU A 120 -0.38 1.58 -7.78
CA LEU A 120 0.57 0.49 -8.00
C LEU A 120 1.85 0.94 -8.72
N ASN A 121 1.77 1.96 -9.57
CA ASN A 121 2.92 2.46 -10.34
C ASN A 121 3.74 3.52 -9.60
N GLU A 122 3.27 4.00 -8.46
CA GLU A 122 3.99 5.01 -7.68
C GLU A 122 5.09 4.37 -6.83
N ASP A 123 6.33 4.79 -7.06
CA ASP A 123 7.49 4.37 -6.26
C ASP A 123 7.68 5.32 -5.06
N LEU A 124 7.42 4.80 -3.86
CA LEU A 124 7.60 5.54 -2.61
C LEU A 124 8.94 5.22 -1.93
N THR A 125 9.79 4.40 -2.54
CA THR A 125 11.13 4.06 -2.01
C THR A 125 11.95 5.29 -1.62
N PRO A 126 11.97 6.39 -2.42
CA PRO A 126 12.72 7.60 -2.06
C PRO A 126 12.20 8.32 -0.80
N LEU A 127 10.93 8.11 -0.44
CA LEU A 127 10.30 8.77 0.71
C LEU A 127 10.59 8.06 2.04
N LEU A 128 11.04 6.81 2.03
CA LEU A 128 11.24 6.02 3.24
C LEU A 128 12.26 6.67 4.20
N ALA A 129 13.31 7.27 3.69
CA ALA A 129 14.31 7.98 4.49
C ALA A 129 13.78 9.27 5.16
N GLY A 130 12.63 9.78 4.72
CA GLY A 130 11.97 10.95 5.30
C GLY A 130 11.14 10.63 6.55
N ILE A 131 10.86 9.36 6.84
CA ILE A 131 10.14 8.93 8.03
C ILE A 131 11.06 9.08 9.25
N ARG A 132 10.70 9.97 10.19
CA ARG A 132 11.54 10.36 11.33
C ARG A 132 11.01 9.89 12.69
N VAL A 133 9.93 9.11 12.70
CA VAL A 133 9.33 8.55 13.91
C VAL A 133 9.60 7.06 13.97
N PRO A 134 9.58 6.44 15.17
CA PRO A 134 9.69 4.99 15.31
C PRO A 134 8.67 4.26 14.43
N ALA A 135 9.14 3.29 13.67
CA ALA A 135 8.35 2.52 12.73
C ALA A 135 8.44 1.02 13.03
N LEU A 136 7.32 0.40 13.35
CA LEU A 136 7.20 -1.05 13.44
C LEU A 136 6.74 -1.60 12.09
N LEU A 137 7.51 -2.52 11.53
CA LEU A 137 7.15 -3.26 10.33
C LEU A 137 6.73 -4.67 10.73
N ILE A 138 5.52 -5.10 10.35
CA ILE A 138 5.03 -6.46 10.57
C ILE A 138 4.76 -7.10 9.22
N TRP A 139 5.34 -8.28 8.97
CA TRP A 139 5.29 -8.89 7.65
C TRP A 139 5.05 -10.38 7.68
N GLY A 140 4.19 -10.87 6.78
CA GLY A 140 4.03 -12.29 6.52
C GLY A 140 5.23 -12.88 5.76
N GLU A 141 5.75 -14.01 6.26
CA GLU A 141 6.87 -14.72 5.62
C GLU A 141 6.56 -15.12 4.17
N ASN A 142 5.31 -15.49 3.91
CA ASN A 142 4.83 -16.00 2.63
C ASN A 142 3.99 -14.97 1.84
N ASP A 143 4.12 -13.69 2.16
CA ASP A 143 3.39 -12.66 1.42
C ASP A 143 3.85 -12.59 -0.04
N THR A 144 2.90 -12.82 -0.96
CA THR A 144 3.13 -12.77 -2.40
C THR A 144 2.63 -11.48 -3.05
N ALA A 145 1.85 -10.67 -2.33
CA ALA A 145 1.34 -9.38 -2.83
C ALA A 145 2.34 -8.25 -2.58
N THR A 146 2.89 -8.17 -1.37
CA THR A 146 4.00 -7.31 -0.97
C THR A 146 5.08 -8.22 -0.35
N PRO A 147 6.03 -8.73 -1.14
CA PRO A 147 6.99 -9.73 -0.69
C PRO A 147 7.79 -9.27 0.55
N LEU A 148 8.17 -10.21 1.42
CA LEU A 148 9.00 -9.94 2.61
C LEU A 148 10.26 -9.11 2.29
N SER A 149 10.81 -9.24 1.09
CA SER A 149 11.92 -8.41 0.61
C SER A 149 11.61 -6.91 0.61
N ASP A 150 10.34 -6.53 0.47
CA ASP A 150 9.91 -5.12 0.52
C ASP A 150 9.94 -4.62 1.97
N GLY A 151 9.49 -5.41 2.94
CA GLY A 151 9.64 -5.13 4.36
C GLY A 151 11.10 -4.97 4.79
N GLN A 152 11.97 -5.88 4.34
CA GLN A 152 13.42 -5.78 4.57
C GLN A 152 14.05 -4.55 3.91
N ALA A 153 13.53 -4.14 2.75
CA ALA A 153 13.99 -2.94 2.07
C ALA A 153 13.50 -1.66 2.76
N MET A 154 12.30 -1.66 3.34
CA MET A 154 11.77 -0.57 4.16
C MET A 154 12.56 -0.43 5.46
N GLU A 155 12.83 -1.53 6.18
CA GLU A 155 13.64 -1.53 7.41
C GLU A 155 15.03 -0.90 7.21
N LYS A 156 15.67 -1.22 6.09
CA LYS A 156 17.01 -0.66 5.77
C LYS A 156 17.00 0.83 5.45
N ARG A 157 15.85 1.39 5.04
CA ARG A 157 15.75 2.78 4.56
C ARG A 157 15.09 3.73 5.54
N ILE A 158 14.21 3.23 6.38
CA ILE A 158 13.57 4.01 7.44
C ILE A 158 14.57 4.10 8.60
N PRO A 159 14.98 5.30 9.05
CA PRO A 159 16.07 5.47 10.03
C PRO A 159 15.84 4.77 11.38
N ASP A 160 14.61 4.73 11.86
CA ASP A 160 14.22 4.10 13.12
C ASP A 160 13.09 3.08 12.86
N ALA A 161 13.45 1.94 12.32
CA ALA A 161 12.51 0.87 12.01
C ALA A 161 12.98 -0.49 12.53
N GLY A 162 12.02 -1.31 12.98
CA GLY A 162 12.23 -2.71 13.33
C GLY A 162 11.23 -3.60 12.58
N LEU A 163 11.71 -4.71 11.98
CA LEU A 163 10.90 -5.67 11.24
C LEU A 163 10.62 -6.92 12.07
N VAL A 164 9.35 -7.26 12.22
CA VAL A 164 8.86 -8.52 12.78
C VAL A 164 8.26 -9.38 11.68
N VAL A 165 8.81 -10.58 11.50
CA VAL A 165 8.32 -11.55 10.50
C VAL A 165 7.41 -12.56 11.18
N LEU A 166 6.17 -12.67 10.69
CA LEU A 166 5.19 -13.63 11.13
C LEU A 166 5.29 -14.91 10.29
N LYS A 167 5.88 -15.96 10.87
CA LYS A 167 6.17 -17.22 10.19
C LYS A 167 4.92 -17.90 9.66
N GLY A 168 5.00 -18.36 8.40
CA GLY A 168 3.93 -19.08 7.72
C GLY A 168 2.70 -18.24 7.38
N ALA A 169 2.72 -16.92 7.62
CA ALA A 169 1.62 -16.01 7.29
C ALA A 169 1.79 -15.43 5.87
N GLY A 170 0.66 -15.14 5.22
CA GLY A 170 0.56 -14.47 3.93
C GLY A 170 0.34 -12.96 4.06
N HIS A 171 -0.38 -12.39 3.09
CA HIS A 171 -0.63 -10.93 2.99
C HIS A 171 -1.51 -10.35 4.11
N PHE A 172 -2.24 -11.15 4.83
CA PHE A 172 -3.04 -10.73 5.99
C PHE A 172 -2.41 -11.23 7.29
N ALA A 173 -1.09 -11.07 7.41
CA ALA A 173 -0.29 -11.63 8.48
C ALA A 173 -0.82 -11.26 9.88
N PHE A 174 -1.30 -10.04 10.05
CA PHE A 174 -1.90 -9.56 11.29
C PHE A 174 -3.14 -10.37 11.71
N ALA A 175 -3.97 -10.80 10.75
CA ALA A 175 -5.15 -11.62 11.01
C ALA A 175 -4.81 -13.10 11.17
N GLU A 176 -3.92 -13.63 10.32
CA GLU A 176 -3.51 -15.03 10.32
C GLU A 176 -2.73 -15.42 11.58
N ARG A 177 -2.02 -14.47 12.18
CA ARG A 177 -1.20 -14.62 13.39
C ARG A 177 -1.53 -13.59 14.47
N TRP A 178 -2.83 -13.33 14.67
CA TRP A 178 -3.31 -12.29 15.59
C TRP A 178 -2.68 -12.34 16.96
N GLY A 179 -2.61 -13.52 17.59
CA GLY A 179 -2.04 -13.65 18.94
C GLY A 179 -0.54 -13.30 19.02
N GLN A 180 0.21 -13.40 17.93
CA GLN A 180 1.60 -12.91 17.88
C GLN A 180 1.63 -11.42 17.55
N CYS A 181 0.82 -11.00 16.59
CA CYS A 181 0.74 -9.61 16.16
C CYS A 181 0.31 -8.68 17.31
N SER A 182 -0.73 -9.05 18.07
CA SER A 182 -1.22 -8.24 19.18
C SER A 182 -0.15 -8.02 20.26
N ARG A 183 0.59 -9.07 20.68
CA ARG A 183 1.68 -8.92 21.64
C ARG A 183 2.79 -7.99 21.17
N VAL A 184 3.11 -8.03 19.87
CA VAL A 184 4.10 -7.12 19.26
C VAL A 184 3.59 -5.69 19.28
N LEU A 185 2.32 -5.48 18.93
CA LEU A 185 1.67 -4.18 18.99
C LEU A 185 1.62 -3.63 20.40
N ASP A 186 1.17 -4.43 21.39
CA ASP A 186 1.07 -4.03 22.80
C ASP A 186 2.43 -3.62 23.37
N SER A 187 3.51 -4.22 22.88
CA SER A 187 4.88 -3.87 23.29
C SER A 187 5.41 -2.60 22.63
N PHE A 188 4.88 -2.24 21.48
CA PHE A 188 5.36 -1.09 20.71
C PHE A 188 4.55 0.17 20.96
N ILE A 189 3.23 0.08 21.07
CA ILE A 189 2.33 1.21 21.29
C ILE A 189 2.38 1.68 22.73
#